data_bf16b718385c98fee3ea9ebe1a983d15
#
_entry.id   bf16b718385c98fee3ea9ebe1a983d15
#
_cell.length_a   1.000
_cell.length_b   1.000
_cell.length_c   1.000
_cell.angle_alpha   90.00
_cell.angle_beta   90.00
_cell.angle_gamma   90.00
#
_symmetry.space_group_name_H-M   'P 1'
#
loop_
_entity.id
_entity.type
_entity.pdbx_description
1 polymer ?
#
loop_
_entity_poly.entity_id
_entity_poly.type
_entity_poly.pdbx_seq_one_letter_code
_entity_poly.pdbx_strand_id
1 'polypeptide(L)'
;VDEMRLVNPRCDPKDPEALRMAVHGQNVLHKARHCPSLLDALSDCHRVVASCGRLDHGEIPLQAPEQAMPWIHQGLETNARVALVFGREDRGLSNEELLLSQRVVRLHSGDAYPSLNLSHAVAVLLHELERTRRQPNPHPLEPLQGGEAALPPQLDACLNDAENLLLEAGFLLDHTAKARM
;
A
#
# COMPACT_ATOMS: atom_id res chain seq x y z
N VAL A 1 -0.88 -14.69 -3.53
CA VAL A 1 -0.98 -13.96 -2.24
C VAL A 1 -0.58 -14.93 -1.15
N ASP A 2 0.48 -14.64 -0.43
CA ASP A 2 1.04 -15.54 0.58
C ASP A 2 0.42 -15.28 1.96
N GLU A 3 0.14 -14.02 2.26
CA GLU A 3 -0.39 -13.58 3.55
C GLU A 3 -1.41 -12.45 3.38
N MET A 4 -2.49 -12.49 4.16
CA MET A 4 -3.42 -11.38 4.32
C MET A 4 -3.25 -10.78 5.71
N ARG A 5 -3.13 -9.45 5.79
CA ARG A 5 -3.02 -8.68 7.02
C ARG A 5 -4.23 -7.77 7.17
N LEU A 6 -4.86 -7.82 8.32
CA LEU A 6 -6.03 -7.02 8.66
C LEU A 6 -5.62 -6.01 9.73
N VAL A 7 -5.69 -4.75 9.38
CA VAL A 7 -5.30 -3.66 10.27
C VAL A 7 -6.52 -3.18 11.03
N ASN A 8 -6.48 -3.34 12.36
CA ASN A 8 -7.55 -2.95 13.28
C ASN A 8 -8.97 -3.30 12.77
N PRO A 9 -9.21 -4.58 12.42
CA PRO A 9 -10.50 -5.00 11.86
C PRO A 9 -11.61 -4.82 12.90
N ARG A 10 -12.79 -4.38 12.42
CA ARG A 10 -13.99 -4.19 13.26
C ARG A 10 -14.86 -5.44 13.39
N CYS A 11 -14.59 -6.46 12.59
CA CYS A 11 -15.29 -7.74 12.57
C CYS A 11 -14.30 -8.89 12.64
N ASP A 12 -14.76 -10.04 13.08
CA ASP A 12 -13.96 -11.27 13.08
C ASP A 12 -13.92 -11.85 11.66
N PRO A 13 -12.73 -12.01 11.05
CA PRO A 13 -12.61 -12.65 9.74
C PRO A 13 -13.06 -14.13 9.75
N LYS A 14 -13.19 -14.74 10.92
CA LYS A 14 -13.68 -16.10 11.09
C LYS A 14 -15.19 -16.19 11.33
N ASP A 15 -15.90 -15.05 11.27
CA ASP A 15 -17.35 -15.03 11.31
C ASP A 15 -17.94 -15.95 10.23
N PRO A 16 -18.99 -16.73 10.52
CA PRO A 16 -19.62 -17.64 9.56
C PRO A 16 -20.04 -16.97 8.24
N GLU A 17 -20.45 -15.70 8.29
CA GLU A 17 -20.80 -14.95 7.09
C GLU A 17 -19.57 -14.64 6.23
N ALA A 18 -18.47 -14.20 6.84
CA ALA A 18 -17.21 -13.95 6.15
C ALA A 18 -16.67 -15.22 5.50
N LEU A 19 -16.69 -16.34 6.23
CA LEU A 19 -16.26 -17.64 5.71
C LEU A 19 -17.14 -18.12 4.55
N ARG A 20 -18.45 -17.92 4.63
CA ARG A 20 -19.38 -18.26 3.55
C ARG A 20 -19.10 -17.43 2.29
N MET A 21 -18.84 -16.12 2.44
CA MET A 21 -18.52 -15.24 1.32
C MET A 21 -17.15 -15.52 0.70
N ALA A 22 -16.21 -16.06 1.49
CA ALA A 22 -14.87 -16.38 1.02
C ALA A 22 -14.83 -17.63 0.09
N VAL A 23 -15.86 -18.45 0.09
CA VAL A 23 -15.97 -19.68 -0.74
C VAL A 23 -14.70 -20.54 -0.65
N HIS A 24 -13.85 -20.53 -1.68
CA HIS A 24 -12.58 -21.27 -1.72
C HIS A 24 -11.43 -20.51 -1.04
N GLY A 25 -11.62 -19.23 -0.68
CA GLY A 25 -10.63 -18.39 -0.01
C GLY A 25 -10.60 -18.50 1.52
N GLN A 26 -11.36 -19.41 2.13
CA GLN A 26 -11.44 -19.54 3.59
C GLN A 26 -10.08 -19.75 4.26
N ASN A 27 -9.17 -20.47 3.61
CA ASN A 27 -7.80 -20.67 4.12
C ASN A 27 -7.02 -19.36 4.26
N VAL A 28 -7.28 -18.38 3.40
CA VAL A 28 -6.65 -17.04 3.47
C VAL A 28 -7.18 -16.30 4.70
N LEU A 29 -8.51 -16.36 4.94
CA LEU A 29 -9.12 -15.75 6.14
C LEU A 29 -8.63 -16.39 7.44
N HIS A 30 -8.55 -17.73 7.48
CA HIS A 30 -8.09 -18.44 8.67
C HIS A 30 -6.65 -18.12 9.06
N LYS A 31 -5.80 -17.85 8.06
CA LYS A 31 -4.39 -17.47 8.22
C LYS A 31 -4.17 -15.97 8.32
N ALA A 32 -5.24 -15.16 8.19
CA ALA A 32 -5.11 -13.71 8.23
C ALA A 32 -4.52 -13.25 9.57
N ARG A 33 -3.53 -12.37 9.50
CA ARG A 33 -2.86 -11.80 10.66
C ARG A 33 -3.52 -10.48 11.04
N HIS A 34 -3.87 -10.34 12.32
CA HIS A 34 -4.37 -9.08 12.86
C HIS A 34 -3.20 -8.20 13.29
N CYS A 35 -3.21 -6.96 12.84
CA CYS A 35 -2.20 -5.96 13.16
C CYS A 35 -2.88 -4.75 13.82
N PRO A 36 -2.29 -4.16 14.87
CA PRO A 36 -2.89 -3.02 15.56
C PRO A 36 -2.81 -1.73 14.73
N SER A 37 -1.79 -1.59 13.89
CA SER A 37 -1.60 -0.43 13.01
C SER A 37 -1.12 -0.84 11.62
N LEU A 38 -1.21 0.09 10.66
CA LEU A 38 -0.67 -0.13 9.31
C LEU A 38 0.86 -0.23 9.35
N LEU A 39 1.52 0.58 10.17
CA LEU A 39 2.97 0.54 10.34
C LEU A 39 3.44 -0.83 10.85
N ASP A 40 2.75 -1.42 11.83
CA ASP A 40 3.02 -2.77 12.30
C ASP A 40 2.80 -3.82 11.21
N ALA A 41 1.74 -3.64 10.42
CA ALA A 41 1.43 -4.53 9.30
C ALA A 41 2.49 -4.49 8.20
N LEU A 42 3.23 -3.39 8.06
CA LEU A 42 4.24 -3.17 7.03
C LEU A 42 5.67 -3.34 7.54
N SER A 43 5.87 -3.64 8.81
CA SER A 43 7.17 -3.61 9.49
C SER A 43 8.26 -4.49 8.86
N ASP A 44 7.88 -5.54 8.14
CA ASP A 44 8.76 -6.48 7.45
C ASP A 44 8.66 -6.40 5.91
N CYS A 45 7.96 -5.37 5.39
CA CYS A 45 7.77 -5.18 3.95
C CYS A 45 8.82 -4.22 3.39
N HIS A 46 9.50 -4.63 2.33
CA HIS A 46 10.51 -3.83 1.64
C HIS A 46 9.91 -2.90 0.59
N ARG A 47 8.78 -3.31 0.00
CA ARG A 47 8.07 -2.53 -1.00
C ARG A 47 6.59 -2.48 -0.67
N VAL A 48 6.05 -1.28 -0.67
CA VAL A 48 4.63 -1.03 -0.35
C VAL A 48 3.99 -0.24 -1.47
N VAL A 49 2.90 -0.78 -2.00
CA VAL A 49 2.06 -0.11 -2.99
C VAL A 49 0.66 0.05 -2.40
N ALA A 50 0.19 1.29 -2.30
CA ALA A 50 -1.15 1.60 -1.82
C ALA A 50 -2.11 1.84 -2.99
N SER A 51 -3.37 1.48 -2.80
CA SER A 51 -4.46 1.79 -3.73
C SER A 51 -5.21 3.04 -3.26
N CYS A 52 -5.39 4.02 -4.16
CA CYS A 52 -6.13 5.24 -3.88
C CYS A 52 -7.17 5.53 -4.97
N GLY A 53 -8.44 5.62 -4.57
CA GLY A 53 -9.55 6.04 -5.45
C GLY A 53 -10.03 7.47 -5.18
N ARG A 54 -9.52 8.13 -4.13
CA ARG A 54 -9.96 9.48 -3.73
C ARG A 54 -9.41 10.55 -4.67
N LEU A 55 -10.17 11.66 -4.80
CA LEU A 55 -9.75 12.85 -5.52
C LEU A 55 -8.93 13.80 -4.63
N ASP A 56 -9.21 13.80 -3.33
CA ASP A 56 -8.62 14.67 -2.31
C ASP A 56 -7.39 14.03 -1.61
N HIS A 57 -6.51 13.46 -2.41
CA HIS A 57 -5.28 12.81 -1.91
C HIS A 57 -4.09 13.79 -1.74
N GLY A 58 -4.33 15.09 -1.88
CA GLY A 58 -3.29 16.11 -1.81
C GLY A 58 -2.32 16.02 -3.01
N GLU A 59 -1.06 16.31 -2.77
CA GLU A 59 0.00 16.28 -3.80
C GLU A 59 0.68 14.91 -3.96
N ILE A 60 0.08 13.84 -3.41
CA ILE A 60 0.65 12.48 -3.49
C ILE A 60 0.62 12.01 -4.96
N PRO A 61 1.77 11.67 -5.57
CA PRO A 61 1.82 11.23 -6.95
C PRO A 61 1.09 9.91 -7.14
N LEU A 62 0.18 9.86 -8.09
CA LEU A 62 -0.54 8.64 -8.46
C LEU A 62 0.06 8.02 -9.72
N GLN A 63 0.11 6.70 -9.75
CA GLN A 63 0.60 5.91 -10.87
C GLN A 63 -0.49 4.99 -11.41
N ALA A 64 -0.43 4.68 -12.70
CA ALA A 64 -1.23 3.60 -13.25
C ALA A 64 -0.65 2.21 -12.83
N PRO A 65 -1.47 1.16 -12.79
CA PRO A 65 -1.00 -0.18 -12.45
C PRO A 65 0.19 -0.64 -13.31
N GLU A 66 0.18 -0.33 -14.60
CA GLU A 66 1.23 -0.68 -15.55
C GLU A 66 2.61 -0.15 -15.17
N GLN A 67 2.65 0.94 -14.41
CA GLN A 67 3.89 1.57 -13.93
C GLN A 67 4.37 0.95 -12.60
N ALA A 68 3.43 0.53 -11.75
CA ALA A 68 3.74 0.01 -10.42
C ALA A 68 4.02 -1.50 -10.40
N MET A 69 3.29 -2.30 -11.19
CA MET A 69 3.40 -3.75 -11.16
C MET A 69 4.78 -4.29 -11.56
N PRO A 70 5.48 -3.75 -12.57
CA PRO A 70 6.86 -4.19 -12.88
C PRO A 70 7.81 -3.97 -11.69
N TRP A 71 7.66 -2.88 -10.96
CA TRP A 71 8.47 -2.61 -9.77
C TRP A 71 8.20 -3.61 -8.63
N ILE A 72 6.95 -4.07 -8.47
CA ILE A 72 6.61 -5.15 -7.54
C ILE A 72 7.35 -6.42 -7.93
N HIS A 73 7.30 -6.84 -9.19
CA HIS A 73 7.95 -8.06 -9.66
C HIS A 73 9.47 -8.02 -9.48
N GLN A 74 10.09 -6.89 -9.78
CA GLN A 74 11.52 -6.71 -9.52
C GLN A 74 11.86 -6.93 -8.04
N GLY A 75 10.99 -6.50 -7.10
CA GLY A 75 11.17 -6.78 -5.68
C GLY A 75 11.07 -8.27 -5.36
N LEU A 76 10.08 -8.95 -5.93
CA LEU A 76 9.88 -10.38 -5.71
C LEU A 76 11.06 -11.22 -6.26
N GLU A 77 11.66 -10.81 -7.37
CA GLU A 77 12.87 -11.44 -7.93
C GLU A 77 14.08 -11.34 -7.00
N THR A 78 14.15 -10.28 -6.22
CA THR A 78 15.20 -10.08 -5.20
C THR A 78 14.82 -10.61 -3.82
N ASN A 79 13.77 -11.44 -3.75
CA ASN A 79 13.21 -12.00 -2.51
C ASN A 79 12.75 -10.94 -1.49
N ALA A 80 12.43 -9.73 -1.96
CA ALA A 80 11.86 -8.70 -1.12
C ALA A 80 10.39 -9.02 -0.79
N ARG A 81 9.98 -8.74 0.44
CA ARG A 81 8.56 -8.82 0.82
C ARG A 81 7.84 -7.57 0.31
N VAL A 82 6.76 -7.79 -0.43
CA VAL A 82 5.98 -6.72 -1.05
C VAL A 82 4.57 -6.71 -0.48
N ALA A 83 4.04 -5.52 -0.18
CA ALA A 83 2.67 -5.32 0.27
C ALA A 83 1.85 -4.54 -0.76
N LEU A 84 0.61 -4.99 -1.00
CA LEU A 84 -0.46 -4.21 -1.60
C LEU A 84 -1.41 -3.77 -0.50
N VAL A 85 -1.60 -2.46 -0.36
CA VAL A 85 -2.41 -1.87 0.71
C VAL A 85 -3.70 -1.31 0.13
N PHE A 86 -4.80 -1.70 0.76
CA PHE A 86 -6.14 -1.24 0.41
C PHE A 86 -6.78 -0.57 1.62
N GLY A 87 -7.46 0.53 1.38
CA GLY A 87 -8.19 1.25 2.41
C GLY A 87 -9.56 0.66 2.70
N ARG A 88 -10.24 1.28 3.62
CA ARG A 88 -11.64 0.96 3.98
C ARG A 88 -12.59 1.36 2.84
N GLU A 89 -13.73 0.68 2.75
CA GLU A 89 -14.76 0.98 1.74
C GLU A 89 -15.38 2.38 1.91
N ASP A 90 -15.51 2.83 3.15
CA ASP A 90 -16.21 4.09 3.47
C ASP A 90 -15.34 5.34 3.25
N ARG A 91 -14.01 5.27 3.41
CA ARG A 91 -13.12 6.44 3.34
C ARG A 91 -11.83 6.23 2.55
N GLY A 92 -11.50 5.00 2.17
CA GLY A 92 -10.20 4.66 1.61
C GLY A 92 -9.06 4.75 2.64
N LEU A 93 -7.86 5.02 2.17
CA LEU A 93 -6.68 5.32 2.98
C LEU A 93 -6.61 6.84 3.25
N SER A 94 -6.16 7.23 4.45
CA SER A 94 -5.82 8.63 4.75
C SER A 94 -4.52 9.03 4.05
N ASN A 95 -4.20 10.34 4.01
CA ASN A 95 -2.93 10.79 3.44
C ASN A 95 -1.73 10.27 4.24
N GLU A 96 -1.84 10.21 5.56
CA GLU A 96 -0.83 9.61 6.44
C GLU A 96 -0.62 8.12 6.13
N GLU A 97 -1.70 7.36 5.90
CA GLU A 97 -1.62 5.97 5.51
C GLU A 97 -1.01 5.80 4.10
N LEU A 98 -1.30 6.71 3.16
CA LEU A 98 -0.70 6.72 1.82
C LEU A 98 0.81 7.01 1.86
N LEU A 99 1.26 7.90 2.74
CA LEU A 99 2.68 8.25 2.90
C LEU A 99 3.55 7.11 3.43
N LEU A 100 2.96 6.05 3.99
CA LEU A 100 3.69 4.82 4.34
C LEU A 100 4.02 3.93 3.14
N SER A 101 3.57 4.31 1.94
CA SER A 101 3.83 3.55 0.71
C SER A 101 4.81 4.29 -0.19
N GLN A 102 5.67 3.52 -0.86
CA GLN A 102 6.60 4.10 -1.85
C GLN A 102 5.91 4.39 -3.18
N ARG A 103 4.78 3.76 -3.47
CA ARG A 103 3.99 4.00 -4.68
C ARG A 103 2.51 3.98 -4.36
N VAL A 104 1.77 4.87 -5.00
CA VAL A 104 0.30 4.91 -4.90
C VAL A 104 -0.31 4.70 -6.27
N VAL A 105 -1.17 3.70 -6.37
CA VAL A 105 -1.80 3.31 -7.63
C VAL A 105 -3.26 3.74 -7.64
N ARG A 106 -3.68 4.34 -8.75
CA ARG A 106 -5.06 4.66 -9.04
C ARG A 106 -5.58 3.80 -10.18
N LEU A 107 -6.73 3.19 -9.96
CA LEU A 107 -7.50 2.53 -11.02
C LEU A 107 -8.45 3.55 -11.65
N HIS A 108 -8.41 3.66 -12.98
CA HIS A 108 -9.36 4.50 -13.70
C HIS A 108 -10.71 3.77 -13.81
N SER A 109 -11.73 4.34 -13.19
CA SER A 109 -13.11 3.82 -13.22
C SER A 109 -14.09 4.75 -13.95
N GLY A 110 -13.60 5.84 -14.55
CA GLY A 110 -14.37 6.88 -15.22
C GLY A 110 -14.57 8.12 -14.33
N ASP A 111 -14.84 9.25 -14.98
CA ASP A 111 -14.92 10.56 -14.30
C ASP A 111 -16.17 10.70 -13.43
N ALA A 112 -17.26 10.00 -13.80
CA ALA A 112 -18.51 10.06 -13.05
C ALA A 112 -18.45 9.34 -11.69
N TYR A 113 -17.59 8.32 -11.56
CA TYR A 113 -17.42 7.56 -10.33
C TYR A 113 -15.96 7.11 -10.19
N PRO A 114 -15.10 7.94 -9.58
CA PRO A 114 -13.66 7.76 -9.61
C PRO A 114 -13.13 6.66 -8.69
N SER A 115 -13.98 6.07 -7.84
CA SER A 115 -13.60 5.00 -6.91
C SER A 115 -14.30 3.68 -7.24
N LEU A 116 -13.56 2.58 -7.15
CA LEU A 116 -14.12 1.23 -7.24
C LEU A 116 -14.50 0.72 -5.84
N ASN A 117 -15.50 -0.16 -5.79
CA ASN A 117 -15.73 -0.98 -4.62
C ASN A 117 -14.44 -1.75 -4.25
N LEU A 118 -14.18 -1.92 -2.96
CA LEU A 118 -12.95 -2.52 -2.45
C LEU A 118 -12.65 -3.89 -3.08
N SER A 119 -13.63 -4.78 -3.15
CA SER A 119 -13.41 -6.11 -3.71
C SER A 119 -13.06 -6.07 -5.19
N HIS A 120 -13.64 -5.14 -5.96
CA HIS A 120 -13.30 -4.92 -7.36
C HIS A 120 -11.88 -4.35 -7.51
N ALA A 121 -11.51 -3.39 -6.68
CA ALA A 121 -10.15 -2.83 -6.70
C ALA A 121 -9.10 -3.90 -6.40
N VAL A 122 -9.36 -4.75 -5.40
CA VAL A 122 -8.49 -5.90 -5.07
C VAL A 122 -8.37 -6.85 -6.25
N ALA A 123 -9.50 -7.24 -6.85
CA ALA A 123 -9.51 -8.18 -7.97
C ALA A 123 -8.75 -7.62 -9.18
N VAL A 124 -8.97 -6.36 -9.53
CA VAL A 124 -8.30 -5.71 -10.67
C VAL A 124 -6.79 -5.62 -10.43
N LEU A 125 -6.34 -5.15 -9.26
CA LEU A 125 -4.92 -5.02 -8.98
C LEU A 125 -4.21 -6.38 -8.92
N LEU A 126 -4.84 -7.42 -8.37
CA LEU A 126 -4.28 -8.78 -8.39
C LEU A 126 -4.25 -9.36 -9.81
N HIS A 127 -5.25 -9.04 -10.64
CA HIS A 127 -5.25 -9.41 -12.05
C HIS A 127 -4.10 -8.75 -12.81
N GLU A 128 -3.91 -7.43 -12.63
CA GLU A 128 -2.82 -6.67 -13.25
C GLU A 128 -1.44 -7.18 -12.81
N LEU A 129 -1.30 -7.52 -11.53
CA LEU A 129 -0.10 -8.12 -11.00
C LEU A 129 0.21 -9.45 -11.72
N GLU A 130 -0.77 -10.35 -11.83
CA GLU A 130 -0.59 -11.62 -12.51
C GLU A 130 -0.40 -11.46 -14.02
N ARG A 131 -1.10 -10.54 -14.67
CA ARG A 131 -0.94 -10.21 -16.08
C ARG A 131 0.49 -9.76 -16.38
N THR A 132 1.02 -8.86 -15.56
CA THR A 132 2.40 -8.35 -15.71
C THR A 132 3.44 -9.45 -15.50
N ARG A 133 3.19 -10.38 -14.58
CA ARG A 133 4.07 -11.52 -14.35
C ARG A 133 4.20 -12.42 -15.57
N ARG A 134 3.14 -12.56 -16.35
CA ARG A 134 3.11 -13.41 -17.56
C ARG A 134 3.67 -12.75 -18.80
N GLN A 135 3.77 -11.42 -18.80
CA GLN A 135 4.31 -10.67 -19.93
C GLN A 135 5.79 -10.37 -19.70
N PRO A 136 6.67 -10.66 -20.70
CA PRO A 136 8.04 -10.20 -20.62
C PRO A 136 8.03 -8.67 -20.48
N ASN A 137 8.73 -8.15 -19.50
CA ASN A 137 8.83 -6.71 -19.31
C ASN A 137 9.61 -6.08 -20.47
N PRO A 138 8.96 -5.31 -21.38
CA PRO A 138 9.65 -4.70 -22.53
C PRO A 138 10.62 -3.59 -22.11
N HIS A 139 10.50 -3.09 -20.88
CA HIS A 139 11.40 -2.07 -20.31
C HIS A 139 11.88 -2.57 -18.95
N PRO A 140 13.04 -3.24 -18.89
CA PRO A 140 13.66 -3.55 -17.61
C PRO A 140 13.83 -2.24 -16.84
N LEU A 141 13.28 -2.16 -15.63
CA LEU A 141 13.56 -1.05 -14.75
C LEU A 141 15.06 -1.07 -14.47
N GLU A 142 15.70 0.11 -14.55
CA GLU A 142 17.11 0.23 -14.17
C GLU A 142 17.28 -0.35 -12.75
N PRO A 143 18.34 -1.13 -12.51
CA PRO A 143 18.65 -1.60 -11.16
C PRO A 143 18.72 -0.38 -10.24
N LEU A 144 18.06 -0.47 -9.08
CA LEU A 144 18.21 0.57 -8.07
C LEU A 144 19.68 0.69 -7.72
N GLN A 145 20.30 1.81 -8.11
CA GLN A 145 21.65 2.17 -7.69
C GLN A 145 21.55 2.60 -6.21
N GLY A 146 21.89 1.71 -5.33
CA GLY A 146 21.85 1.97 -3.89
C GLY A 146 21.55 0.71 -3.10
N GLY A 147 21.87 0.73 -1.83
CA GLY A 147 21.70 -0.40 -0.92
C GLY A 147 20.27 -0.93 -0.79
N GLU A 148 20.07 -1.81 0.14
CA GLU A 148 18.77 -2.38 0.49
C GLU A 148 17.76 -1.26 0.82
N ALA A 149 16.55 -1.36 0.28
CA ALA A 149 15.49 -0.38 0.55
C ALA A 149 15.14 -0.39 2.04
N ALA A 150 15.02 0.81 2.63
CA ALA A 150 14.62 0.94 4.02
C ALA A 150 13.22 0.37 4.25
N LEU A 151 13.05 -0.31 5.36
CA LEU A 151 11.72 -0.76 5.80
C LEU A 151 10.85 0.42 6.22
N PRO A 152 9.52 0.35 6.08
CA PRO A 152 8.62 1.44 6.47
C PRO A 152 8.86 1.99 7.89
N PRO A 153 9.11 1.19 8.93
CA PRO A 153 9.43 1.72 10.26
C PRO A 153 10.72 2.54 10.30
N GLN A 154 11.73 2.16 9.51
CA GLN A 154 13.00 2.90 9.44
C GLN A 154 12.81 4.24 8.74
N LEU A 155 12.02 4.26 7.67
CA LEU A 155 11.67 5.49 6.96
C LEU A 155 10.85 6.43 7.86
N ASP A 156 9.84 5.89 8.55
CA ASP A 156 9.00 6.66 9.47
C ASP A 156 9.83 7.26 10.61
N ALA A 157 10.74 6.49 11.22
CA ALA A 157 11.66 7.00 12.23
C ALA A 157 12.55 8.12 11.69
N CYS A 158 13.13 7.95 10.50
CA CYS A 158 13.96 8.97 9.87
C CYS A 158 13.19 10.28 9.58
N LEU A 159 11.95 10.17 9.11
CA LEU A 159 11.09 11.33 8.86
C LEU A 159 10.72 12.06 10.17
N ASN A 160 10.42 11.33 11.23
CA ASN A 160 10.14 11.90 12.54
C ASN A 160 11.36 12.62 13.13
N ASP A 161 12.55 12.03 13.00
CA ASP A 161 13.80 12.68 13.43
C ASP A 161 14.08 13.95 12.62
N ALA A 162 13.85 13.93 11.32
CA ALA A 162 14.01 15.10 10.45
C ALA A 162 13.00 16.22 10.84
N GLU A 163 11.74 15.85 11.10
CA GLU A 163 10.72 16.81 11.54
C GLU A 163 11.12 17.48 12.88
N ASN A 164 11.55 16.68 13.86
CA ASN A 164 11.99 17.20 15.15
C ASN A 164 13.18 18.17 15.00
N LEU A 165 14.17 17.83 14.19
CA LEU A 165 15.30 18.71 13.90
C LEU A 165 14.87 20.03 13.26
N LEU A 166 13.93 19.99 12.32
CA LEU A 166 13.41 21.18 11.65
C LEU A 166 12.59 22.07 12.61
N LEU A 167 11.86 21.45 13.54
CA LEU A 167 11.15 22.17 14.60
C LEU A 167 12.13 22.85 15.57
N GLU A 168 13.15 22.10 16.05
CA GLU A 168 14.19 22.65 16.94
C GLU A 168 15.00 23.77 16.27
N ALA A 169 15.27 23.64 14.98
CA ALA A 169 15.95 24.66 14.17
C ALA A 169 15.06 25.89 13.85
N GLY A 170 13.76 25.84 14.21
CA GLY A 170 12.81 26.92 13.92
C GLY A 170 12.41 27.03 12.44
N PHE A 171 12.68 25.99 11.66
CA PHE A 171 12.29 25.92 10.23
C PHE A 171 10.80 25.59 10.09
N LEU A 172 10.27 24.75 10.96
CA LEU A 172 8.85 24.47 11.11
C LEU A 172 8.32 25.14 12.38
N LEU A 173 7.13 25.72 12.29
CA LEU A 173 6.53 26.44 13.42
C LEU A 173 5.64 25.55 14.30
N ASP A 174 5.14 24.46 13.74
CA ASP A 174 4.32 23.46 14.44
C ASP A 174 4.33 22.09 13.72
N HIS A 175 3.83 21.05 14.38
CA HIS A 175 3.71 19.70 13.83
C HIS A 175 2.69 19.58 12.67
N THR A 176 1.86 20.62 12.45
CA THR A 176 0.91 20.63 11.32
C THR A 176 1.57 20.92 9.98
N ALA A 177 2.81 21.43 9.98
CA ALA A 177 3.59 21.65 8.77
C ALA A 177 3.92 20.35 8.02
N LYS A 178 3.98 19.19 8.71
CA LYS A 178 4.14 17.86 8.12
C LYS A 178 3.06 17.53 7.08
N ALA A 179 1.86 18.02 7.25
CA ALA A 179 0.75 17.76 6.31
C ALA A 179 0.86 18.60 5.01
N ARG A 180 1.83 19.53 4.93
CA ARG A 180 2.01 20.44 3.79
C ARG A 180 3.27 20.14 2.96
N MET A 181 4.08 19.18 3.39
CA MET A 181 5.19 18.61 2.62
C MET A 181 4.74 17.34 1.86
#